data_98b18d1630318884c518d2288e5c20d0
#
_entry.id   98b18d1630318884c518d2288e5c20d0
#
_cell.length_a   1.000
_cell.length_b   1.000
_cell.length_c   1.000
_cell.angle_alpha   90.00
_cell.angle_beta   90.00
_cell.angle_gamma   90.00
#
_symmetry.space_group_name_H-M   'P 1'
#
loop_
_entity.id
_entity.type
_entity.pdbx_description
1 polymer ?
#
loop_
_entity_poly.entity_id
_entity_poly.type
_entity_poly.pdbx_seq_one_letter_code
_entity_poly.pdbx_strand_id
1 'polypeptide(L)'
;MAVFGFFILFFLVVAFIGVQLFRLAKKLIPGKDNPLFNPSADQPVVVREKPFSSYTVIDVGTDGADTGSGDIVQLAALRVREGYEVDTFCAFVSPTGDIPDTAANADYLTESTVVCVPVLKNALESFIDFIGDDLLIGYNIASFDLPLLQRNLSAELNKKLGNAYIDVHQMAGEAHIPVDENNLAALAEYFKLPVDKMHDMPAHCHTTKKCFERLLTMVQPAVKHSADLAEMP
;
A
#
# COMPACT_ATOMS: atom_id res chain seq x y z
N MET A 1 30.35 -20.22 52.59
CA MET A 1 31.30 -20.68 51.55
C MET A 1 30.66 -21.58 50.48
N ALA A 2 29.56 -22.28 50.75
CA ALA A 2 28.94 -23.20 49.77
C ALA A 2 28.25 -22.51 48.54
N VAL A 3 27.72 -21.29 48.70
CA VAL A 3 26.98 -20.59 47.64
C VAL A 3 27.92 -20.06 46.53
N PHE A 4 29.15 -19.69 46.89
CA PHE A 4 30.13 -19.16 45.93
C PHE A 4 30.67 -20.26 44.98
N GLY A 5 30.79 -21.49 45.47
CA GLY A 5 31.21 -22.63 44.65
C GLY A 5 30.19 -23.04 43.61
N PHE A 6 28.89 -22.88 43.93
CA PHE A 6 27.79 -23.21 43.03
C PHE A 6 27.73 -22.26 41.82
N PHE A 7 27.96 -20.96 42.03
CA PHE A 7 27.99 -19.96 40.95
C PHE A 7 29.16 -20.18 40.00
N ILE A 8 30.34 -20.50 40.52
CA ILE A 8 31.53 -20.77 39.71
C ILE A 8 31.32 -22.03 38.85
N LEU A 9 30.74 -23.08 39.41
CA LEU A 9 30.46 -24.32 38.69
C LEU A 9 29.39 -24.09 37.60
N PHE A 10 28.37 -23.29 37.89
CA PHE A 10 27.34 -22.93 36.92
C PHE A 10 27.92 -22.15 35.71
N PHE A 11 28.77 -21.16 35.97
CA PHE A 11 29.43 -20.39 34.89
C PHE A 11 30.36 -21.26 34.05
N LEU A 12 31.07 -22.20 34.66
CA LEU A 12 31.94 -23.13 33.93
C LEU A 12 31.16 -24.10 33.07
N VAL A 13 30.01 -24.57 33.52
CA VAL A 13 29.12 -25.46 32.75
C VAL A 13 28.51 -24.69 31.57
N VAL A 14 28.04 -23.46 31.77
CA VAL A 14 27.47 -22.62 30.68
C VAL A 14 28.53 -22.28 29.64
N ALA A 15 29.75 -21.93 30.08
CA ALA A 15 30.88 -21.68 29.19
C ALA A 15 31.28 -22.94 28.41
N PHE A 16 31.29 -24.11 29.03
CA PHE A 16 31.60 -25.37 28.38
C PHE A 16 30.55 -25.75 27.33
N ILE A 17 29.26 -25.59 27.64
CA ILE A 17 28.16 -25.80 26.69
C ILE A 17 28.27 -24.82 25.52
N GLY A 18 28.55 -23.54 25.77
CA GLY A 18 28.77 -22.53 24.73
C GLY A 18 29.90 -22.90 23.77
N VAL A 19 31.04 -23.38 24.31
CA VAL A 19 32.17 -23.84 23.48
C VAL A 19 31.82 -25.07 22.65
N GLN A 20 31.05 -26.01 23.20
CA GLN A 20 30.62 -27.21 22.47
C GLN A 20 29.64 -26.85 21.36
N LEU A 21 28.68 -25.96 21.62
CA LEU A 21 27.74 -25.44 20.61
C LEU A 21 28.49 -24.69 19.52
N PHE A 22 29.46 -23.87 19.85
CA PHE A 22 30.30 -23.16 18.88
C PHE A 22 31.13 -24.11 18.00
N ARG A 23 31.68 -25.20 18.59
CA ARG A 23 32.39 -26.25 17.86
C ARG A 23 31.46 -27.04 16.94
N LEU A 24 30.22 -27.31 17.39
CA LEU A 24 29.19 -27.95 16.58
C LEU A 24 28.74 -27.04 15.42
N ALA A 25 28.52 -25.77 15.69
CA ALA A 25 28.18 -24.77 14.67
C ALA A 25 29.31 -24.63 13.60
N LYS A 26 30.59 -24.63 14.04
CA LYS A 26 31.73 -24.63 13.12
C LYS A 26 31.83 -25.88 12.24
N LYS A 27 31.36 -27.03 12.73
CA LYS A 27 31.26 -28.28 11.96
C LYS A 27 30.12 -28.28 10.94
N LEU A 28 29.07 -27.47 11.20
CA LEU A 28 27.89 -27.32 10.34
C LEU A 28 28.08 -26.21 9.33
N ILE A 29 29.10 -25.34 9.49
CA ILE A 29 29.43 -24.34 8.45
C ILE A 29 30.24 -25.06 7.35
N PRO A 30 29.71 -25.17 6.15
CA PRO A 30 30.44 -25.82 5.05
C PRO A 30 31.76 -25.09 4.81
N GLY A 31 32.88 -25.80 4.90
CA GLY A 31 34.19 -25.26 4.51
C GLY A 31 34.22 -24.96 2.99
N LYS A 32 35.25 -24.22 2.56
CA LYS A 32 35.51 -23.85 1.15
C LYS A 32 35.54 -25.05 0.17
N ASP A 33 35.67 -26.26 0.70
CA ASP A 33 35.76 -27.50 -0.09
C ASP A 33 34.42 -28.25 -0.18
N ASN A 34 33.30 -27.62 0.23
CA ASN A 34 31.99 -28.22 0.07
C ASN A 34 31.57 -28.11 -1.41
N PRO A 35 31.24 -29.24 -2.10
CA PRO A 35 30.80 -29.24 -3.49
C PRO A 35 29.52 -28.41 -3.73
N LEU A 36 28.79 -28.02 -2.65
CA LEU A 36 27.67 -27.07 -2.71
C LEU A 36 28.15 -25.60 -2.66
N PHE A 37 29.42 -25.34 -2.33
CA PHE A 37 30.04 -24.03 -2.40
C PHE A 37 30.72 -23.87 -3.75
N ASN A 38 29.99 -23.33 -4.72
CA ASN A 38 30.53 -23.02 -6.04
C ASN A 38 31.12 -21.60 -6.00
N PRO A 39 32.45 -21.41 -6.01
CA PRO A 39 33.06 -20.07 -6.00
C PRO A 39 32.83 -19.28 -7.31
N SER A 40 32.23 -19.88 -8.34
CA SER A 40 31.76 -19.16 -9.53
C SER A 40 30.37 -18.53 -9.32
N ALA A 41 29.74 -18.71 -8.15
CA ALA A 41 28.49 -18.05 -7.77
C ALA A 41 28.68 -16.62 -7.21
N ASP A 42 29.90 -16.08 -7.25
CA ASP A 42 30.19 -14.67 -6.92
C ASP A 42 29.86 -13.72 -8.09
N GLN A 43 28.93 -14.12 -8.95
CA GLN A 43 28.20 -13.14 -9.73
C GLN A 43 27.25 -12.43 -8.75
N PRO A 44 27.29 -11.07 -8.70
CA PRO A 44 26.31 -10.34 -7.90
C PRO A 44 24.95 -10.89 -8.34
N VAL A 45 24.19 -11.42 -7.37
CA VAL A 45 22.77 -11.70 -7.59
C VAL A 45 22.19 -10.36 -7.98
N VAL A 46 22.04 -10.15 -9.29
CA VAL A 46 21.28 -9.03 -9.81
C VAL A 46 19.87 -9.32 -9.31
N VAL A 47 19.58 -8.83 -8.12
CA VAL A 47 18.20 -8.67 -7.66
C VAL A 47 17.63 -7.71 -8.70
N ARG A 48 16.98 -8.25 -9.72
CA ARG A 48 16.12 -7.44 -10.58
C ARG A 48 15.10 -6.89 -9.64
N GLU A 49 15.29 -5.64 -9.22
CA GLU A 49 14.24 -4.90 -8.55
C GLU A 49 13.00 -5.10 -9.41
N LYS A 50 11.95 -5.66 -8.81
CA LYS A 50 10.68 -5.76 -9.52
C LYS A 50 10.29 -4.33 -9.84
N PRO A 51 10.15 -3.94 -11.10
CA PRO A 51 9.70 -2.61 -11.42
C PRO A 51 8.39 -2.40 -10.66
N PHE A 52 8.21 -1.23 -10.07
CA PHE A 52 7.01 -0.90 -9.26
C PHE A 52 6.85 -1.77 -7.98
N SER A 53 7.92 -1.95 -7.23
CA SER A 53 7.86 -2.64 -5.92
C SER A 53 7.47 -1.71 -4.77
N SER A 54 7.56 -0.39 -4.96
CA SER A 54 7.23 0.63 -3.95
C SER A 54 6.31 1.68 -4.55
N TYR A 55 5.12 1.84 -3.95
CA TYR A 55 4.05 2.73 -4.40
C TYR A 55 3.00 2.88 -3.31
N THR A 56 2.05 3.79 -3.52
CA THR A 56 0.87 3.92 -2.67
C THR A 56 -0.40 3.81 -3.53
N VAL A 57 -1.28 2.86 -3.18
CA VAL A 57 -2.61 2.74 -3.78
C VAL A 57 -3.52 3.73 -3.08
N ILE A 58 -4.34 4.46 -3.84
CA ILE A 58 -5.32 5.41 -3.29
C ILE A 58 -6.71 5.11 -3.82
N ASP A 59 -7.72 5.55 -3.04
CA ASP A 59 -9.12 5.50 -3.39
C ASP A 59 -9.85 6.63 -2.66
N VAL A 60 -10.73 7.37 -3.37
CA VAL A 60 -11.44 8.54 -2.85
C VAL A 60 -12.94 8.33 -2.97
N GLY A 61 -13.64 8.32 -1.84
CA GLY A 61 -15.08 8.22 -1.77
C GLY A 61 -15.76 9.58 -1.76
N THR A 62 -16.89 9.68 -2.47
CA THR A 62 -17.73 10.87 -2.54
C THR A 62 -19.16 10.58 -2.16
N ASP A 63 -19.92 11.61 -1.81
CA ASP A 63 -21.37 11.55 -1.61
C ASP A 63 -22.18 11.54 -2.90
N GLY A 64 -21.52 11.70 -4.06
CA GLY A 64 -22.10 11.70 -5.40
C GLY A 64 -21.24 10.99 -6.44
N ALA A 65 -21.83 10.70 -7.60
CA ALA A 65 -21.17 9.98 -8.69
C ALA A 65 -20.29 10.88 -9.59
N ASP A 66 -20.30 12.18 -9.38
CA ASP A 66 -19.66 13.17 -10.26
C ASP A 66 -18.48 13.86 -9.55
N THR A 67 -17.32 13.87 -10.21
CA THR A 67 -16.11 14.58 -9.74
C THR A 67 -16.28 16.10 -9.71
N GLY A 68 -17.25 16.63 -10.45
CA GLY A 68 -17.53 18.07 -10.53
C GLY A 68 -18.33 18.61 -9.37
N SER A 69 -19.21 17.80 -8.76
CA SER A 69 -20.19 18.24 -7.74
C SER A 69 -20.14 17.46 -6.42
N GLY A 70 -19.53 16.27 -6.41
CA GLY A 70 -19.45 15.44 -5.20
C GLY A 70 -18.43 15.97 -4.18
N ASP A 71 -18.79 15.91 -2.91
CA ASP A 71 -17.88 16.18 -1.81
C ASP A 71 -17.14 14.91 -1.38
N ILE A 72 -15.88 15.05 -0.97
CA ILE A 72 -15.11 13.94 -0.44
C ILE A 72 -15.70 13.55 0.92
N VAL A 73 -16.09 12.30 1.05
CA VAL A 73 -16.59 11.71 2.31
C VAL A 73 -15.64 10.68 2.92
N GLN A 74 -14.72 10.14 2.10
CA GLN A 74 -13.73 9.18 2.58
C GLN A 74 -12.44 9.28 1.76
N LEU A 75 -11.30 9.13 2.43
CA LEU A 75 -9.98 9.00 1.83
C LEU A 75 -9.37 7.69 2.32
N ALA A 76 -8.89 6.87 1.40
CA ALA A 76 -8.18 5.64 1.72
C ALA A 76 -6.86 5.55 0.95
N ALA A 77 -5.84 4.98 1.58
CA ALA A 77 -4.58 4.66 0.94
C ALA A 77 -3.90 3.43 1.54
N LEU A 78 -3.18 2.69 0.71
CA LEU A 78 -2.42 1.50 1.07
C LEU A 78 -0.98 1.67 0.58
N ARG A 79 -0.04 1.76 1.51
CA ARG A 79 1.37 1.91 1.19
C ARG A 79 2.04 0.55 1.00
N VAL A 80 2.73 0.41 -0.12
CA VAL A 80 3.50 -0.78 -0.48
C VAL A 80 4.97 -0.42 -0.57
N ARG A 81 5.84 -1.23 0.04
CA ARG A 81 7.30 -1.12 -0.04
C ARG A 81 7.89 -2.50 -0.31
N GLU A 82 8.74 -2.59 -1.32
CA GLU A 82 9.38 -3.84 -1.74
C GLU A 82 8.38 -4.98 -2.01
N GLY A 83 7.14 -4.62 -2.43
CA GLY A 83 6.04 -5.55 -2.70
C GLY A 83 5.21 -5.94 -1.46
N TYR A 84 5.56 -5.46 -0.28
CA TYR A 84 4.82 -5.72 0.97
C TYR A 84 3.93 -4.53 1.34
N GLU A 85 2.74 -4.83 1.83
CA GLU A 85 1.85 -3.85 2.43
C GLU A 85 2.42 -3.47 3.80
N VAL A 86 2.77 -2.20 3.99
CA VAL A 86 3.47 -1.74 5.19
C VAL A 86 2.66 -0.78 6.04
N ASP A 87 1.68 -0.08 5.44
CA ASP A 87 0.89 0.92 6.15
C ASP A 87 -0.43 1.18 5.43
N THR A 88 -1.46 1.61 6.16
CA THR A 88 -2.77 1.97 5.62
C THR A 88 -3.25 3.29 6.19
N PHE A 89 -3.93 4.07 5.37
CA PHE A 89 -4.62 5.28 5.76
C PHE A 89 -6.11 5.14 5.44
N CYS A 90 -6.96 5.53 6.37
CA CYS A 90 -8.39 5.64 6.15
C CYS A 90 -8.93 6.79 7.00
N ALA A 91 -9.60 7.74 6.37
CA ALA A 91 -10.27 8.83 7.05
C ALA A 91 -11.65 9.05 6.45
N PHE A 92 -12.69 9.04 7.29
CA PHE A 92 -13.97 9.61 6.93
C PHE A 92 -13.90 11.12 7.10
N VAL A 93 -14.64 11.83 6.27
CA VAL A 93 -14.66 13.29 6.24
C VAL A 93 -16.10 13.76 6.34
N SER A 94 -16.36 14.73 7.21
CA SER A 94 -17.65 15.41 7.24
C SER A 94 -17.48 16.91 7.03
N PRO A 95 -18.16 17.50 6.06
CA PRO A 95 -18.14 18.96 5.86
C PRO A 95 -18.77 19.71 7.05
N THR A 96 -19.68 19.08 7.77
CA THR A 96 -20.42 19.69 8.90
C THR A 96 -19.91 19.22 10.28
N GLY A 97 -18.98 18.26 10.33
CA GLY A 97 -18.55 17.61 11.58
C GLY A 97 -19.48 16.49 12.05
N ASP A 98 -20.60 16.26 11.36
CA ASP A 98 -21.50 15.14 11.62
C ASP A 98 -20.97 13.87 10.92
N ILE A 99 -21.23 12.70 11.51
CA ILE A 99 -20.78 11.44 10.94
C ILE A 99 -21.65 11.12 9.72
N PRO A 100 -21.09 10.94 8.51
CA PRO A 100 -21.86 10.53 7.35
C PRO A 100 -22.54 9.18 7.60
N ASP A 101 -23.77 8.99 7.08
CA ASP A 101 -24.51 7.73 7.21
C ASP A 101 -23.72 6.53 6.63
N THR A 102 -22.90 6.78 5.60
CA THR A 102 -21.99 5.80 5.00
C THR A 102 -20.90 5.35 5.98
N ALA A 103 -20.44 6.25 6.84
CA ALA A 103 -19.45 5.94 7.88
C ALA A 103 -20.09 5.20 9.05
N ALA A 104 -21.34 5.54 9.44
CA ALA A 104 -22.02 4.90 10.54
C ALA A 104 -22.33 3.40 10.34
N ASN A 105 -22.33 2.94 9.08
CA ASN A 105 -22.57 1.55 8.68
C ASN A 105 -21.32 0.77 8.31
N ALA A 106 -20.12 1.35 8.47
CA ALA A 106 -18.89 0.66 8.11
C ALA A 106 -18.46 -0.33 9.21
N ASP A 107 -18.36 -1.60 8.86
CA ASP A 107 -18.08 -2.74 9.77
C ASP A 107 -16.77 -2.63 10.57
N TYR A 108 -15.87 -1.70 10.19
CA TYR A 108 -14.56 -1.50 10.83
C TYR A 108 -14.52 -0.29 11.76
N LEU A 109 -15.63 0.47 11.89
CA LEU A 109 -15.71 1.57 12.83
C LEU A 109 -16.06 1.02 14.22
N THR A 110 -15.11 1.08 15.13
CA THR A 110 -15.38 0.91 16.55
C THR A 110 -15.90 2.22 17.13
N GLU A 111 -16.68 2.17 18.23
CA GLU A 111 -17.17 3.39 18.92
C GLU A 111 -16.07 4.42 19.22
N SER A 112 -14.84 3.97 19.40
CA SER A 112 -13.66 4.84 19.62
C SER A 112 -13.15 5.53 18.35
N THR A 113 -13.44 5.01 17.15
CA THR A 113 -13.04 5.59 15.87
C THR A 113 -14.00 6.70 15.43
N VAL A 114 -15.25 6.64 15.88
CA VAL A 114 -16.34 7.54 15.49
C VAL A 114 -16.25 8.93 16.17
N VAL A 115 -15.46 9.06 17.23
CA VAL A 115 -15.45 10.27 18.09
C VAL A 115 -14.75 11.48 17.44
N CYS A 116 -13.98 11.30 16.35
CA CYS A 116 -13.30 12.40 15.66
C CYS A 116 -13.29 12.20 14.14
N VAL A 117 -14.40 12.54 13.48
CA VAL A 117 -14.37 12.69 12.01
C VAL A 117 -13.71 14.04 11.72
N PRO A 118 -12.53 14.07 11.11
CA PRO A 118 -11.83 15.32 10.83
C PRO A 118 -12.59 16.13 9.78
N VAL A 119 -12.49 17.45 9.87
CA VAL A 119 -12.89 18.32 8.76
C VAL A 119 -12.01 18.05 7.55
N LEU A 120 -12.55 18.26 6.35
CA LEU A 120 -11.88 17.93 5.08
C LEU A 120 -10.43 18.43 5.02
N LYS A 121 -10.16 19.67 5.44
CA LYS A 121 -8.84 20.26 5.45
C LYS A 121 -7.80 19.39 6.20
N ASN A 122 -8.12 18.96 7.42
CA ASN A 122 -7.20 18.19 8.26
C ASN A 122 -7.01 16.75 7.69
N ALA A 123 -8.07 16.18 7.11
CA ALA A 123 -7.97 14.89 6.45
C ALA A 123 -7.07 14.94 5.21
N LEU A 124 -7.20 16.01 4.40
CA LEU A 124 -6.35 16.23 3.24
C LEU A 124 -4.89 16.48 3.63
N GLU A 125 -4.62 17.27 4.68
CA GLU A 125 -3.24 17.46 5.19
C GLU A 125 -2.62 16.13 5.58
N SER A 126 -3.31 15.33 6.37
CA SER A 126 -2.83 14.01 6.79
C SER A 126 -2.67 13.05 5.60
N PHE A 127 -3.57 13.11 4.62
CA PHE A 127 -3.52 12.27 3.44
C PHE A 127 -2.32 12.58 2.54
N ILE A 128 -2.05 13.89 2.26
CA ILE A 128 -0.88 14.27 1.46
C ILE A 128 0.43 13.97 2.18
N ASP A 129 0.48 14.09 3.50
CA ASP A 129 1.64 13.69 4.30
C ASP A 129 1.84 12.16 4.24
N PHE A 130 0.74 11.39 4.23
CA PHE A 130 0.81 9.95 4.07
C PHE A 130 1.29 9.55 2.67
N ILE A 131 0.75 10.08 1.58
CA ILE A 131 1.16 9.67 0.23
C ILE A 131 2.55 10.22 -0.14
N GLY A 132 2.98 11.37 0.42
CA GLY A 132 4.27 11.98 0.10
C GLY A 132 4.51 12.13 -1.40
N ASP A 133 5.73 11.78 -1.85
CA ASP A 133 6.12 11.77 -3.27
C ASP A 133 6.00 10.39 -3.93
N ASP A 134 5.21 9.49 -3.36
CA ASP A 134 5.04 8.13 -3.88
C ASP A 134 4.43 8.11 -5.28
N LEU A 135 4.77 7.07 -6.05
CA LEU A 135 4.00 6.68 -7.22
C LEU A 135 2.60 6.25 -6.77
N LEU A 136 1.56 6.90 -7.30
CA LEU A 136 0.18 6.61 -6.96
C LEU A 136 -0.40 5.55 -7.91
N ILE A 137 -1.12 4.60 -7.36
CA ILE A 137 -1.86 3.59 -8.11
C ILE A 137 -3.34 3.75 -7.74
N GLY A 138 -4.24 3.71 -8.72
CA GLY A 138 -5.67 3.71 -8.47
C GLY A 138 -6.45 3.12 -9.64
N TYR A 139 -7.68 2.75 -9.42
CA TYR A 139 -8.59 2.29 -10.46
C TYR A 139 -9.41 3.46 -10.99
N ASN A 140 -9.28 3.79 -12.27
CA ASN A 140 -9.85 5.00 -12.88
C ASN A 140 -9.37 6.31 -12.22
N ILE A 141 -8.19 6.28 -11.64
CA ILE A 141 -7.60 7.36 -10.83
C ILE A 141 -7.49 8.69 -11.62
N ALA A 142 -7.20 8.60 -12.92
CA ALA A 142 -7.02 9.76 -13.78
C ALA A 142 -8.30 10.56 -13.98
N SER A 143 -9.44 9.88 -14.09
CA SER A 143 -10.74 10.49 -14.38
C SER A 143 -11.54 10.82 -13.13
N PHE A 144 -11.22 10.21 -11.98
CA PHE A 144 -12.00 10.38 -10.75
C PHE A 144 -11.18 10.92 -9.59
N ASP A 145 -10.28 10.12 -8.99
CA ASP A 145 -9.62 10.47 -7.74
C ASP A 145 -8.74 11.72 -7.83
N LEU A 146 -7.87 11.77 -8.85
CA LEU A 146 -6.91 12.87 -8.99
C LEU A 146 -7.57 14.23 -9.26
N PRO A 147 -8.55 14.36 -10.18
CA PRO A 147 -9.28 15.62 -10.37
C PRO A 147 -9.97 16.08 -9.09
N LEU A 148 -10.59 15.15 -8.36
CA LEU A 148 -11.29 15.44 -7.11
C LEU A 148 -10.33 15.91 -6.02
N LEU A 149 -9.22 15.18 -5.83
CA LEU A 149 -8.15 15.57 -4.90
C LEU A 149 -7.55 16.93 -5.27
N GLN A 150 -7.23 17.14 -6.55
CA GLN A 150 -6.64 18.40 -7.02
C GLN A 150 -7.55 19.60 -6.76
N ARG A 151 -8.87 19.46 -7.02
CA ARG A 151 -9.87 20.48 -6.74
C ARG A 151 -9.87 20.85 -5.24
N ASN A 152 -9.98 19.84 -4.40
CA ASN A 152 -10.10 20.05 -2.95
C ASN A 152 -8.78 20.52 -2.30
N LEU A 153 -7.63 20.00 -2.74
CA LEU A 153 -6.32 20.47 -2.28
C LEU A 153 -6.08 21.95 -2.65
N SER A 154 -6.51 22.36 -3.84
CA SER A 154 -6.41 23.75 -4.26
C SER A 154 -7.31 24.66 -3.44
N ALA A 155 -8.56 24.23 -3.18
CA ALA A 155 -9.54 25.01 -2.44
C ALA A 155 -9.19 25.12 -0.95
N GLU A 156 -8.85 24.03 -0.29
CA GLU A 156 -8.68 23.95 1.15
C GLU A 156 -7.26 24.31 1.62
N LEU A 157 -6.25 24.00 0.81
CA LEU A 157 -4.84 24.08 1.22
C LEU A 157 -4.00 24.98 0.32
N ASN A 158 -4.53 25.45 -0.80
CA ASN A 158 -3.77 26.15 -1.85
C ASN A 158 -2.54 25.32 -2.29
N LYS A 159 -2.69 23.99 -2.35
CA LYS A 159 -1.66 23.03 -2.77
C LYS A 159 -2.06 22.36 -4.07
N LYS A 160 -1.06 21.82 -4.77
CA LYS A 160 -1.24 20.99 -5.97
C LYS A 160 -0.60 19.64 -5.75
N LEU A 161 -1.23 18.60 -6.31
CA LEU A 161 -0.67 17.25 -6.36
C LEU A 161 0.31 17.17 -7.53
N GLY A 162 1.52 16.66 -7.29
CA GLY A 162 2.58 16.52 -8.28
C GLY A 162 3.01 15.07 -8.53
N ASN A 163 2.39 14.11 -7.87
CA ASN A 163 2.78 12.71 -7.90
C ASN A 163 2.68 12.10 -9.30
N ALA A 164 3.60 11.21 -9.61
CA ALA A 164 3.43 10.27 -10.71
C ALA A 164 2.30 9.29 -10.38
N TYR A 165 1.59 8.79 -11.39
CA TYR A 165 0.52 7.81 -11.18
C TYR A 165 0.44 6.78 -12.29
N ILE A 166 -0.20 5.65 -11.99
CA ILE A 166 -0.61 4.61 -12.93
C ILE A 166 -2.10 4.33 -12.72
N ASP A 167 -2.85 4.29 -13.82
CA ASP A 167 -4.26 3.97 -13.82
C ASP A 167 -4.49 2.50 -14.18
N VAL A 168 -5.04 1.75 -13.22
CA VAL A 168 -5.28 0.30 -13.35
C VAL A 168 -6.37 -0.01 -14.39
N HIS A 169 -7.38 0.87 -14.55
CA HIS A 169 -8.38 0.71 -15.59
C HIS A 169 -7.76 0.87 -16.99
N GLN A 170 -6.87 1.85 -17.18
CA GLN A 170 -6.15 2.01 -18.45
C GLN A 170 -5.28 0.80 -18.76
N MET A 171 -4.58 0.25 -17.76
CA MET A 171 -3.81 -1.00 -17.93
C MET A 171 -4.71 -2.18 -18.33
N ALA A 172 -5.91 -2.29 -17.79
CA ALA A 172 -6.87 -3.32 -18.18
C ALA A 172 -7.29 -3.17 -19.66
N GLY A 173 -7.49 -1.92 -20.12
CA GLY A 173 -7.73 -1.62 -21.52
C GLY A 173 -6.57 -2.02 -22.43
N GLU A 174 -5.32 -1.73 -22.04
CA GLU A 174 -4.10 -2.14 -22.77
C GLU A 174 -3.95 -3.66 -22.81
N ALA A 175 -4.37 -4.37 -21.76
CA ALA A 175 -4.44 -5.82 -21.71
C ALA A 175 -5.63 -6.41 -22.47
N HIS A 176 -6.47 -5.59 -23.11
CA HIS A 176 -7.70 -5.98 -23.80
C HIS A 176 -8.72 -6.70 -22.91
N ILE A 177 -8.76 -6.37 -21.62
CA ILE A 177 -9.76 -6.89 -20.69
C ILE A 177 -11.00 -6.00 -20.77
N PRO A 178 -12.17 -6.53 -21.13
CA PRO A 178 -13.39 -5.74 -21.31
C PRO A 178 -14.03 -5.45 -19.94
N VAL A 179 -13.57 -4.38 -19.28
CA VAL A 179 -14.15 -3.90 -18.01
C VAL A 179 -14.51 -2.43 -18.12
N ASP A 180 -15.61 -2.05 -17.50
CA ASP A 180 -16.07 -0.66 -17.43
C ASP A 180 -15.22 0.14 -16.43
N GLU A 181 -15.12 1.44 -16.66
CA GLU A 181 -14.29 2.36 -15.84
C GLU A 181 -14.66 2.42 -14.34
N ASN A 182 -15.89 2.10 -14.00
CA ASN A 182 -16.38 2.10 -12.61
C ASN A 182 -16.57 0.68 -12.05
N ASN A 183 -15.93 -0.33 -12.62
CA ASN A 183 -16.19 -1.73 -12.24
C ASN A 183 -14.92 -2.51 -11.86
N LEU A 184 -14.29 -2.06 -10.77
CA LEU A 184 -13.14 -2.78 -10.18
C LEU A 184 -13.52 -4.24 -9.82
N ALA A 185 -14.77 -4.49 -9.39
CA ALA A 185 -15.24 -5.83 -9.06
C ALA A 185 -15.18 -6.77 -10.26
N ALA A 186 -15.59 -6.33 -11.46
CA ALA A 186 -15.50 -7.13 -12.67
C ALA A 186 -14.04 -7.47 -13.03
N LEU A 187 -13.10 -6.53 -12.84
CA LEU A 187 -11.68 -6.78 -13.04
C LEU A 187 -11.14 -7.81 -12.03
N ALA A 188 -11.55 -7.71 -10.77
CA ALA A 188 -11.17 -8.68 -9.75
C ALA A 188 -11.74 -10.08 -10.05
N GLU A 189 -12.99 -10.18 -10.49
CA GLU A 189 -13.61 -11.43 -10.92
C GLU A 189 -12.88 -12.04 -12.13
N TYR A 190 -12.51 -11.21 -13.11
CA TYR A 190 -11.70 -11.66 -14.26
C TYR A 190 -10.42 -12.37 -13.80
N PHE A 191 -9.75 -11.81 -12.80
CA PHE A 191 -8.55 -12.40 -12.20
C PHE A 191 -8.82 -13.47 -11.14
N LYS A 192 -10.10 -13.81 -10.88
CA LYS A 192 -10.53 -14.76 -9.83
C LYS A 192 -10.01 -14.35 -8.44
N LEU A 193 -9.98 -13.06 -8.18
CA LEU A 193 -9.66 -12.50 -6.87
C LEU A 193 -10.93 -12.46 -6.00
N PRO A 194 -10.80 -12.62 -4.67
CA PRO A 194 -11.95 -12.45 -3.79
C PRO A 194 -12.44 -11.00 -3.84
N VAL A 195 -13.74 -10.83 -4.01
CA VAL A 195 -14.43 -9.51 -4.07
C VAL A 195 -15.22 -9.22 -2.79
N ASP A 196 -14.84 -9.83 -1.68
CA ASP A 196 -15.48 -9.62 -0.40
C ASP A 196 -15.28 -8.16 0.07
N LYS A 197 -16.35 -7.56 0.63
CA LYS A 197 -16.32 -6.22 1.21
C LYS A 197 -16.04 -5.06 0.26
N MET A 198 -16.54 -5.13 -0.97
CA MET A 198 -16.41 -4.04 -1.96
C MET A 198 -17.11 -2.71 -1.56
N HIS A 199 -17.65 -2.62 -0.35
CA HIS A 199 -18.15 -1.36 0.24
C HIS A 199 -17.14 -0.71 1.21
N ASP A 200 -15.98 -1.33 1.39
CA ASP A 200 -14.91 -0.88 2.27
C ASP A 200 -13.75 -0.34 1.43
N MET A 201 -13.49 0.96 1.50
CA MET A 201 -12.45 1.60 0.67
C MET A 201 -11.04 1.06 0.92
N PRO A 202 -10.60 0.73 2.14
CA PRO A 202 -9.38 -0.03 2.33
C PRO A 202 -9.38 -1.36 1.56
N ALA A 203 -10.51 -2.09 1.50
CA ALA A 203 -10.62 -3.30 0.69
C ALA A 203 -10.54 -3.01 -0.82
N HIS A 204 -11.03 -1.86 -1.28
CA HIS A 204 -10.81 -1.39 -2.66
C HIS A 204 -9.32 -1.20 -2.95
N CYS A 205 -8.57 -0.53 -2.07
CA CYS A 205 -7.12 -0.36 -2.23
C CYS A 205 -6.40 -1.72 -2.33
N HIS A 206 -6.75 -2.69 -1.48
CA HIS A 206 -6.19 -4.06 -1.55
C HIS A 206 -6.55 -4.76 -2.86
N THR A 207 -7.78 -4.61 -3.33
CA THR A 207 -8.25 -5.20 -4.59
C THR A 207 -7.55 -4.57 -5.79
N THR A 208 -7.45 -3.24 -5.82
CA THR A 208 -6.73 -2.47 -6.84
C THR A 208 -5.26 -2.89 -6.92
N LYS A 209 -4.58 -3.03 -5.75
CA LYS A 209 -3.21 -3.55 -5.68
C LYS A 209 -3.09 -4.92 -6.35
N LYS A 210 -3.97 -5.86 -5.99
CA LYS A 210 -3.93 -7.22 -6.55
C LYS A 210 -4.18 -7.23 -8.05
N CYS A 211 -5.12 -6.42 -8.53
CA CYS A 211 -5.37 -6.26 -9.97
C CYS A 211 -4.15 -5.66 -10.69
N PHE A 212 -3.56 -4.61 -10.12
CA PHE A 212 -2.33 -3.99 -10.63
C PHE A 212 -1.20 -5.01 -10.76
N GLU A 213 -0.93 -5.80 -9.72
CA GLU A 213 0.12 -6.82 -9.73
C GLU A 213 -0.12 -7.91 -10.77
N ARG A 214 -1.40 -8.27 -11.06
CA ARG A 214 -1.74 -9.19 -12.15
C ARG A 214 -1.50 -8.55 -13.51
N LEU A 215 -1.92 -7.32 -13.69
CA LEU A 215 -1.73 -6.59 -14.96
C LEU A 215 -0.26 -6.36 -15.27
N LEU A 216 0.62 -6.13 -14.29
CA LEU A 216 2.07 -6.04 -14.49
C LEU A 216 2.68 -7.28 -15.14
N THR A 217 2.03 -8.43 -15.08
CA THR A 217 2.48 -9.64 -15.79
C THR A 217 2.04 -9.68 -17.25
N MET A 218 1.14 -8.80 -17.67
CA MET A 218 0.51 -8.79 -18.98
C MET A 218 0.94 -7.57 -19.83
N VAL A 219 1.03 -6.40 -19.21
CA VAL A 219 1.34 -5.14 -19.88
C VAL A 219 2.36 -4.32 -19.09
N GLN A 220 3.05 -3.41 -19.77
CA GLN A 220 3.88 -2.40 -19.10
C GLN A 220 3.06 -1.14 -18.87
N PRO A 221 2.95 -0.64 -17.63
CA PRO A 221 2.13 0.52 -17.35
C PRO A 221 2.75 1.80 -17.90
N ALA A 222 1.89 2.69 -18.39
CA ALA A 222 2.25 4.08 -18.67
C ALA A 222 2.26 4.88 -17.37
N VAL A 223 3.43 5.38 -16.94
CA VAL A 223 3.55 6.31 -15.83
C VAL A 223 3.24 7.71 -16.32
N LYS A 224 2.29 8.39 -15.67
CA LYS A 224 1.86 9.77 -15.98
C LYS A 224 2.08 10.65 -14.75
N HIS A 225 1.95 11.96 -14.91
CA HIS A 225 2.04 12.91 -13.79
C HIS A 225 0.71 13.60 -13.55
N SER A 226 0.33 13.73 -12.27
CA SER A 226 -0.92 14.40 -11.88
C SER A 226 -0.91 15.89 -12.22
N ALA A 227 0.27 16.52 -12.32
CA ALA A 227 0.40 17.90 -12.78
C ALA A 227 -0.14 18.11 -14.21
N ASP A 228 -0.03 17.11 -15.08
CA ASP A 228 -0.48 17.20 -16.48
C ASP A 228 -2.01 17.21 -16.60
N LEU A 229 -2.73 16.71 -15.58
CA LEU A 229 -4.20 16.73 -15.56
C LEU A 229 -4.77 18.15 -15.35
N ALA A 230 -4.00 19.06 -14.75
CA ALA A 230 -4.44 20.44 -14.51
C ALA A 230 -4.43 21.31 -15.77
N GLU A 231 -3.84 20.83 -16.87
CA GLU A 231 -3.72 21.53 -18.16
C GLU A 231 -4.71 21.00 -19.21
N MET A 232 -5.49 19.97 -18.89
CA MET A 232 -6.52 19.45 -19.80
C MET A 232 -7.76 20.34 -19.71
N PRO A 233 -8.30 20.79 -20.89
CA PRO A 233 -9.43 21.71 -20.97
C PRO A 233 -10.73 21.10 -20.48
#